data_15a7f6d8089805bff47bd673d2c2fc23
#
_entry.id   15a7f6d8089805bff47bd673d2c2fc23
#
_cell.length_a   1.000
_cell.length_b   1.000
_cell.length_c   1.000
_cell.angle_alpha   90.00
_cell.angle_beta   90.00
_cell.angle_gamma   90.00
#
_symmetry.space_group_name_H-M   'P 1'
#
loop_
_entity.id
_entity.type
_entity.pdbx_description
1 polymer ?
#
loop_
_entity_poly.entity_id
_entity_poly.type
_entity_poly.pdbx_seq_one_letter_code
_entity_poly.pdbx_strand_id
1 'polypeptide(L)'
;MVGRQVEIPAQVDTIVCLGSGAPRIAAYLQVTDKMVGAEDCDKGEVTVRRDYSWVFHDQLKDLPSVGSGGGSGENNAYAEEIIKLQPDVILAGYTAESADELQNLTGIPVVSVSYSSINFVDKSFYEAVRIFAQVVGAEARAEELLSFIDECKADLTKRTAEAGESPSCYTGAVTFSGRHGFCGTYANFGPFLAVNAKNVADEISDVNYFETDFEQVLVWDPDIIFLDPGNMDMVSEEYASNPQYFQSLRAVQEGNVYTMPSFNSASTNITYCLMNGYWTGMVLYPEAFSDLDMEAVAEKILTFMLGENFYPDMVDQGLYYGKLTLGK
;
A
#
# COMPACT_ATOMS: atom_id res chain seq x y z
N MET A 1 8.15 -9.48 12.07
CA MET A 1 9.25 -9.30 13.06
C MET A 1 10.49 -10.05 12.57
N VAL A 2 11.67 -9.45 12.76
CA VAL A 2 12.94 -10.04 12.28
C VAL A 2 13.68 -10.86 13.36
N GLY A 3 13.03 -11.11 14.52
CA GLY A 3 13.55 -12.02 15.57
C GLY A 3 14.69 -11.46 16.42
N ARG A 4 14.92 -10.14 16.44
CA ARG A 4 15.97 -9.48 17.21
C ARG A 4 15.47 -9.03 18.59
N GLN A 5 16.38 -9.00 19.57
CA GLN A 5 16.19 -8.33 20.85
C GLN A 5 17.11 -7.11 20.89
N VAL A 6 16.54 -5.94 21.17
CA VAL A 6 17.25 -4.66 21.14
C VAL A 6 16.98 -3.92 22.44
N GLU A 7 18.04 -3.47 23.10
CA GLU A 7 17.94 -2.55 24.25
C GLU A 7 17.82 -1.13 23.70
N ILE A 8 16.81 -0.39 24.16
CA ILE A 8 16.55 0.99 23.76
C ILE A 8 16.55 1.92 24.97
N PRO A 9 16.78 3.22 24.81
CA PRO A 9 16.60 4.22 25.88
C PRO A 9 15.19 4.15 26.47
N ALA A 10 15.08 4.47 27.76
CA ALA A 10 13.77 4.51 28.44
C ALA A 10 12.86 5.61 27.91
N GLN A 11 13.40 6.64 27.28
CA GLN A 11 12.69 7.71 26.58
C GLN A 11 13.31 7.88 25.19
N VAL A 12 12.45 7.97 24.16
CA VAL A 12 12.83 8.17 22.77
C VAL A 12 12.20 9.46 22.28
N ASP A 13 13.04 10.48 22.09
CA ASP A 13 12.62 11.81 21.64
C ASP A 13 12.95 12.04 20.15
N THR A 14 14.00 11.38 19.64
CA THR A 14 14.49 11.51 18.28
C THR A 14 14.63 10.15 17.58
N ILE A 15 14.15 10.07 16.35
CA ILE A 15 14.19 8.85 15.53
C ILE A 15 14.74 9.12 14.14
N VAL A 16 15.28 8.07 13.53
CA VAL A 16 15.50 7.96 12.09
C VAL A 16 14.70 6.77 11.59
N CYS A 17 13.95 6.94 10.49
CA CYS A 17 13.19 5.88 9.86
C CYS A 17 13.84 5.48 8.54
N LEU A 18 14.08 4.18 8.31
CA LEU A 18 14.82 3.68 7.15
C LEU A 18 14.12 2.48 6.50
N GLY A 19 14.24 2.42 5.17
CA GLY A 19 13.72 1.33 4.37
C GLY A 19 12.21 1.32 4.22
N SER A 20 11.73 0.42 3.38
CA SER A 20 10.31 0.37 3.01
C SER A 20 9.41 0.13 4.21
N GLY A 21 8.47 1.03 4.41
CA GLY A 21 7.38 0.92 5.38
C GLY A 21 7.65 1.53 6.75
N ALA A 22 8.91 1.70 7.20
CA ALA A 22 9.19 2.30 8.51
C ALA A 22 8.73 3.76 8.60
N PRO A 23 9.03 4.65 7.64
CA PRO A 23 8.51 6.03 7.65
C PRO A 23 6.98 6.09 7.62
N ARG A 24 6.33 5.17 6.88
CA ARG A 24 4.86 5.09 6.81
C ARG A 24 4.24 4.74 8.17
N ILE A 25 4.80 3.77 8.90
CA ILE A 25 4.30 3.47 10.26
C ILE A 25 4.47 4.68 11.17
N ALA A 26 5.61 5.39 11.11
CA ALA A 26 5.82 6.62 11.88
C ALA A 26 4.77 7.69 11.53
N ALA A 27 4.41 7.83 10.26
CA ALA A 27 3.36 8.73 9.79
C ALA A 27 1.97 8.33 10.34
N TYR A 28 1.60 7.06 10.26
CA TYR A 28 0.33 6.57 10.81
C TYR A 28 0.24 6.69 12.33
N LEU A 29 1.37 6.55 13.02
CA LEU A 29 1.48 6.81 14.46
C LEU A 29 1.51 8.29 14.81
N GLN A 30 1.58 9.19 13.81
CA GLN A 30 1.67 10.64 13.99
C GLN A 30 2.88 11.08 14.81
N VAL A 31 4.03 10.47 14.58
CA VAL A 31 5.32 10.74 15.26
C VAL A 31 6.41 11.22 14.29
N THR A 32 6.03 11.76 13.14
CA THR A 32 6.99 12.29 12.15
C THR A 32 7.77 13.50 12.66
N ASP A 33 7.24 14.21 13.64
CA ASP A 33 7.90 15.33 14.35
C ASP A 33 9.15 14.88 15.13
N LYS A 34 9.25 13.61 15.49
CA LYS A 34 10.45 13.02 16.12
C LYS A 34 11.55 12.68 15.11
N MET A 35 11.27 12.70 13.79
CA MET A 35 12.24 12.35 12.77
C MET A 35 13.30 13.46 12.61
N VAL A 36 14.57 13.10 12.77
CA VAL A 36 15.72 14.02 12.64
C VAL A 36 16.48 13.83 11.31
N GLY A 37 16.07 12.90 10.47
CA GLY A 37 16.61 12.63 9.14
C GLY A 37 15.59 11.91 8.28
N ALA A 38 15.70 12.04 6.96
CA ALA A 38 14.85 11.39 5.97
C ALA A 38 15.67 10.76 4.86
N GLU A 39 15.15 9.69 4.25
CA GLU A 39 15.77 9.05 3.08
C GLU A 39 15.61 9.94 1.82
N ASP A 40 16.56 9.86 0.89
CA ASP A 40 16.55 10.68 -0.34
C ASP A 40 15.29 10.46 -1.17
N CYS A 41 14.76 9.24 -1.18
CA CYS A 41 13.53 8.91 -1.89
C CYS A 41 12.27 9.61 -1.34
N ASP A 42 12.30 10.13 -0.12
CA ASP A 42 11.20 10.88 0.52
C ASP A 42 11.40 12.40 0.45
N LYS A 43 12.57 12.85 -0.03
CA LYS A 43 12.96 14.27 -0.13
C LYS A 43 12.84 14.83 -1.54
N GLY A 44 12.91 13.94 -2.54
CA GLY A 44 12.86 14.33 -3.96
C GLY A 44 11.43 14.62 -4.43
N GLU A 45 11.18 14.39 -5.71
CA GLU A 45 9.86 14.50 -6.29
C GLU A 45 8.94 13.42 -5.70
N VAL A 46 7.86 13.84 -5.07
CA VAL A 46 6.86 12.95 -4.47
C VAL A 46 5.63 12.80 -5.35
N THR A 47 4.97 11.68 -5.24
CA THR A 47 3.73 11.40 -5.94
C THR A 47 2.68 10.90 -4.95
N VAL A 48 1.41 11.12 -5.24
CA VAL A 48 0.28 10.58 -4.47
C VAL A 48 0.29 9.04 -4.36
N ARG A 49 1.08 8.33 -5.18
CA ARG A 49 1.26 6.88 -5.07
C ARG A 49 1.89 6.43 -3.74
N ARG A 50 2.55 7.33 -3.02
CA ARG A 50 3.15 7.08 -1.72
C ARG A 50 2.50 8.00 -0.69
N ASP A 51 1.49 7.50 -0.01
CA ASP A 51 0.58 8.23 0.86
C ASP A 51 1.28 9.11 1.91
N TYR A 52 2.16 8.55 2.74
CA TYR A 52 2.84 9.28 3.81
C TYR A 52 3.81 10.34 3.29
N SER A 53 4.57 10.04 2.23
CA SER A 53 5.55 11.00 1.71
C SER A 53 4.88 12.16 0.99
N TRP A 54 3.68 11.97 0.42
CA TRP A 54 2.87 13.05 -0.10
C TRP A 54 2.48 14.04 1.01
N VAL A 55 1.88 13.53 2.09
CA VAL A 55 1.37 14.36 3.18
C VAL A 55 2.49 15.05 3.97
N PHE A 56 3.59 14.35 4.23
CA PHE A 56 4.68 14.87 5.07
C PHE A 56 5.87 15.40 4.28
N HIS A 57 5.77 15.57 2.95
CA HIS A 57 6.88 16.01 2.11
C HIS A 57 7.53 17.30 2.60
N ASP A 58 6.73 18.32 2.92
CA ASP A 58 7.24 19.61 3.38
C ASP A 58 8.05 19.51 4.67
N GLN A 59 7.74 18.54 5.52
CA GLN A 59 8.51 18.26 6.73
C GLN A 59 9.78 17.45 6.42
N LEU A 60 9.68 16.45 5.53
CA LEU A 60 10.78 15.51 5.26
C LEU A 60 11.86 16.08 4.35
N LYS A 61 11.50 16.92 3.36
CA LYS A 61 12.43 17.43 2.33
C LYS A 61 13.62 18.22 2.89
N ASP A 62 13.42 18.92 4.02
CA ASP A 62 14.42 19.78 4.64
C ASP A 62 15.28 19.06 5.69
N LEU A 63 14.92 17.80 6.05
CA LEU A 63 15.73 17.01 6.98
C LEU A 63 17.06 16.56 6.35
N PRO A 64 18.11 16.32 7.14
CA PRO A 64 19.33 15.68 6.66
C PRO A 64 19.08 14.34 5.98
N SER A 65 19.84 14.04 4.90
CA SER A 65 19.78 12.75 4.21
C SER A 65 20.43 11.66 5.03
N VAL A 66 19.72 10.57 5.28
CA VAL A 66 20.17 9.45 6.13
C VAL A 66 20.25 8.11 5.40
N GLY A 67 19.92 8.08 4.12
CA GLY A 67 19.97 6.90 3.28
C GLY A 67 19.42 7.19 1.89
N SER A 68 19.69 6.33 0.91
CA SER A 68 19.10 6.46 -0.42
C SER A 68 17.61 6.11 -0.46
N GLY A 69 17.18 5.26 0.45
CA GLY A 69 15.80 4.79 0.57
C GLY A 69 15.41 3.71 -0.43
N GLY A 70 14.14 3.36 -0.39
CA GLY A 70 13.56 2.29 -1.22
C GLY A 70 13.89 0.90 -0.68
N GLY A 71 13.63 -0.10 -1.49
CA GLY A 71 14.30 -1.30 -1.43
C GLY A 71 13.77 -2.56 -0.81
N SER A 72 14.68 -3.47 -0.79
CA SER A 72 14.57 -4.90 -0.59
C SER A 72 14.81 -5.35 0.86
N GLY A 73 14.84 -4.43 1.84
CA GLY A 73 15.25 -4.74 3.21
C GLY A 73 16.77 -4.73 3.44
N GLU A 74 17.53 -4.27 2.44
CA GLU A 74 18.97 -4.09 2.51
C GLU A 74 19.35 -2.77 3.18
N ASN A 75 20.56 -2.73 3.75
CA ASN A 75 21.09 -1.54 4.40
C ASN A 75 21.56 -0.50 3.37
N ASN A 76 20.74 0.52 3.13
CA ASN A 76 21.04 1.67 2.27
C ASN A 76 21.29 2.96 3.06
N ALA A 77 21.59 2.83 4.36
CA ALA A 77 21.76 3.95 5.28
C ALA A 77 23.10 4.66 5.10
N TYR A 78 23.09 5.98 5.31
CA TYR A 78 24.29 6.81 5.40
C TYR A 78 24.75 6.85 6.86
N ALA A 79 25.46 5.81 7.30
CA ALA A 79 25.84 5.61 8.71
C ALA A 79 26.57 6.83 9.32
N GLU A 80 27.47 7.47 8.59
CA GLU A 80 28.20 8.67 9.07
C GLU A 80 27.26 9.86 9.33
N GLU A 81 26.24 10.05 8.51
CA GLU A 81 25.25 11.13 8.69
C GLU A 81 24.36 10.81 9.90
N ILE A 82 23.94 9.56 10.05
CA ILE A 82 23.15 9.13 11.20
C ILE A 82 23.93 9.30 12.51
N ILE A 83 25.23 8.96 12.54
CA ILE A 83 26.11 9.16 13.70
C ILE A 83 26.19 10.64 14.08
N LYS A 84 26.22 11.57 13.12
CA LYS A 84 26.22 13.02 13.39
C LYS A 84 24.92 13.51 14.02
N LEU A 85 23.78 12.93 13.60
CA LEU A 85 22.47 13.30 14.10
C LEU A 85 22.19 12.77 15.49
N GLN A 86 22.83 11.67 15.90
CA GLN A 86 22.69 11.01 17.19
C GLN A 86 21.20 10.75 17.57
N PRO A 87 20.40 10.10 16.72
CA PRO A 87 19.04 9.74 17.11
C PRO A 87 19.07 8.74 18.27
N ASP A 88 18.02 8.75 19.10
CA ASP A 88 17.87 7.81 20.21
C ASP A 88 17.69 6.37 19.71
N VAL A 89 17.01 6.22 18.54
CA VAL A 89 16.75 4.91 17.94
C VAL A 89 16.59 5.04 16.42
N ILE A 90 16.94 3.98 15.70
CA ILE A 90 16.64 3.81 14.29
C ILE A 90 15.49 2.81 14.18
N LEU A 91 14.39 3.22 13.52
CA LEU A 91 13.28 2.36 13.14
C LEU A 91 13.47 1.93 11.70
N ALA A 92 13.47 0.63 11.40
CA ALA A 92 13.82 0.17 10.07
C ALA A 92 12.87 -0.90 9.50
N GLY A 93 12.80 -0.93 8.16
CA GLY A 93 12.18 -2.01 7.38
C GLY A 93 13.25 -2.97 6.81
N TYR A 94 14.25 -3.33 7.60
CA TYR A 94 15.43 -4.10 7.18
C TYR A 94 15.35 -5.57 7.60
N THR A 95 16.15 -6.42 6.94
CA THR A 95 16.41 -7.79 7.43
C THR A 95 17.12 -7.73 8.78
N ALA A 96 17.15 -8.85 9.51
CA ALA A 96 17.88 -8.92 10.77
C ALA A 96 19.38 -8.65 10.58
N GLU A 97 19.96 -9.18 9.51
CA GLU A 97 21.38 -9.02 9.17
C GLU A 97 21.72 -7.53 8.87
N SER A 98 20.95 -6.88 8.02
CA SER A 98 21.12 -5.46 7.70
C SER A 98 20.93 -4.55 8.91
N ALA A 99 20.01 -4.90 9.81
CA ALA A 99 19.79 -4.17 11.04
C ALA A 99 20.95 -4.35 12.04
N ASP A 100 21.53 -5.57 12.14
CA ASP A 100 22.71 -5.82 12.96
C ASP A 100 23.95 -5.08 12.43
N GLU A 101 24.13 -5.09 11.10
CA GLU A 101 25.20 -4.35 10.45
C GLU A 101 25.11 -2.85 10.77
N LEU A 102 23.95 -2.23 10.56
CA LEU A 102 23.76 -0.81 10.82
C LEU A 102 23.95 -0.46 12.29
N GLN A 103 23.43 -1.26 13.20
CA GLN A 103 23.63 -1.07 14.65
C GLN A 103 25.10 -1.17 15.05
N ASN A 104 25.85 -2.12 14.49
CA ASN A 104 27.30 -2.24 14.74
C ASN A 104 28.09 -1.06 14.17
N LEU A 105 27.71 -0.53 13.02
CA LEU A 105 28.37 0.62 12.39
C LEU A 105 28.10 1.93 13.14
N THR A 106 26.88 2.13 13.61
CA THR A 106 26.47 3.41 14.21
C THR A 106 26.58 3.43 15.72
N GLY A 107 26.51 2.27 16.38
CA GLY A 107 26.37 2.16 17.82
C GLY A 107 24.97 2.57 18.33
N ILE A 108 24.01 2.89 17.45
CA ILE A 108 22.66 3.32 17.77
C ILE A 108 21.72 2.11 17.70
N PRO A 109 20.79 1.92 18.65
CA PRO A 109 19.84 0.82 18.60
C PRO A 109 19.01 0.83 17.31
N VAL A 110 18.89 -0.32 16.63
CA VAL A 110 18.07 -0.49 15.41
C VAL A 110 16.93 -1.44 15.70
N VAL A 111 15.71 -0.92 15.71
CA VAL A 111 14.47 -1.72 15.82
C VAL A 111 13.91 -1.93 14.43
N SER A 112 13.91 -3.18 13.96
CA SER A 112 13.47 -3.51 12.62
C SER A 112 12.23 -4.39 12.64
N VAL A 113 11.28 -4.06 11.74
CA VAL A 113 10.07 -4.81 11.50
C VAL A 113 9.93 -5.08 10.00
N SER A 114 9.18 -6.10 9.66
CA SER A 114 8.78 -6.36 8.28
C SER A 114 7.28 -6.56 8.26
N TYR A 115 6.61 -5.86 7.38
CA TYR A 115 5.23 -6.14 7.02
C TYR A 115 5.09 -6.09 5.51
N SER A 116 4.29 -6.97 4.98
CA SER A 116 3.92 -6.97 3.57
C SER A 116 2.51 -7.53 3.50
N SER A 117 1.56 -6.68 3.19
CA SER A 117 0.15 -7.05 3.17
C SER A 117 -0.37 -7.03 1.75
N ILE A 118 -0.02 -8.04 0.97
CA ILE A 118 -0.69 -8.30 -0.31
C ILE A 118 -2.09 -8.86 -0.04
N ASN A 119 -2.25 -9.58 1.06
CA ASN A 119 -3.48 -10.25 1.49
C ASN A 119 -4.32 -9.37 2.43
N PHE A 120 -4.68 -8.17 2.04
CA PHE A 120 -5.31 -7.18 2.90
C PHE A 120 -4.49 -6.93 4.18
N VAL A 121 -4.95 -6.08 5.10
CA VAL A 121 -4.16 -5.76 6.30
C VAL A 121 -4.07 -6.96 7.22
N ASP A 122 -2.89 -7.55 7.37
CA ASP A 122 -2.64 -8.77 8.12
C ASP A 122 -1.98 -8.55 9.49
N LYS A 123 -1.76 -9.65 10.20
CA LYS A 123 -1.16 -9.67 11.54
C LYS A 123 0.24 -9.03 11.58
N SER A 124 1.03 -9.13 10.51
CA SER A 124 2.40 -8.60 10.50
C SER A 124 2.41 -7.08 10.61
N PHE A 125 1.45 -6.39 9.99
CA PHE A 125 1.29 -4.95 10.13
C PHE A 125 0.90 -4.55 11.56
N TYR A 126 -0.04 -5.28 12.19
CA TYR A 126 -0.45 -5.02 13.58
C TYR A 126 0.72 -5.14 14.56
N GLU A 127 1.53 -6.18 14.39
CA GLU A 127 2.73 -6.39 15.20
C GLU A 127 3.76 -5.29 14.98
N ALA A 128 4.00 -4.88 13.71
CA ALA A 128 4.93 -3.81 13.37
C ALA A 128 4.52 -2.46 13.99
N VAL A 129 3.23 -2.11 13.89
CA VAL A 129 2.68 -0.88 14.50
C VAL A 129 2.88 -0.89 16.01
N ARG A 130 2.52 -1.98 16.70
CA ARG A 130 2.67 -2.08 18.17
C ARG A 130 4.13 -2.00 18.62
N ILE A 131 5.05 -2.63 17.89
CA ILE A 131 6.48 -2.56 18.21
C ILE A 131 6.98 -1.12 18.09
N PHE A 132 6.70 -0.44 16.97
CA PHE A 132 7.15 0.94 16.79
C PHE A 132 6.50 1.88 17.81
N ALA A 133 5.20 1.72 18.06
CA ALA A 133 4.49 2.50 19.06
C ALA A 133 5.09 2.37 20.46
N GLN A 134 5.44 1.15 20.89
CA GLN A 134 6.10 0.90 22.16
C GLN A 134 7.47 1.59 22.25
N VAL A 135 8.21 1.65 21.14
CA VAL A 135 9.52 2.31 21.09
C VAL A 135 9.40 3.83 21.26
N VAL A 136 8.40 4.44 20.64
CA VAL A 136 8.25 5.90 20.60
C VAL A 136 7.24 6.49 21.60
N GLY A 137 6.59 5.62 22.41
CA GLY A 137 5.58 6.03 23.39
C GLY A 137 4.24 6.44 22.74
N ALA A 138 3.83 5.79 21.66
CA ALA A 138 2.61 6.10 20.90
C ALA A 138 1.55 4.98 20.96
N GLU A 139 1.54 4.17 22.04
CA GLU A 139 0.68 2.98 22.15
C GLU A 139 -0.82 3.31 22.06
N ALA A 140 -1.25 4.45 22.63
CA ALA A 140 -2.64 4.88 22.53
C ALA A 140 -3.06 5.11 21.07
N ARG A 141 -2.22 5.81 20.28
CA ARG A 141 -2.47 6.03 18.85
C ARG A 141 -2.43 4.72 18.06
N ALA A 142 -1.55 3.81 18.40
CA ALA A 142 -1.49 2.49 17.78
C ALA A 142 -2.81 1.72 17.96
N GLU A 143 -3.37 1.66 19.16
CA GLU A 143 -4.62 0.94 19.40
C GLU A 143 -5.82 1.65 18.72
N GLU A 144 -5.86 2.98 18.66
CA GLU A 144 -6.85 3.71 17.86
C GLU A 144 -6.75 3.35 16.37
N LEU A 145 -5.52 3.36 15.82
CA LEU A 145 -5.25 3.01 14.42
C LEU A 145 -5.70 1.58 14.11
N LEU A 146 -5.33 0.62 14.94
CA LEU A 146 -5.66 -0.78 14.73
C LEU A 146 -7.17 -1.05 14.90
N SER A 147 -7.82 -0.37 15.86
CA SER A 147 -9.29 -0.43 16.02
C SER A 147 -10.01 0.11 14.79
N PHE A 148 -9.56 1.23 14.24
CA PHE A 148 -10.13 1.81 13.02
C PHE A 148 -10.02 0.84 11.82
N ILE A 149 -8.87 0.17 11.65
CA ILE A 149 -8.69 -0.84 10.61
C ILE A 149 -9.63 -2.02 10.83
N ASP A 150 -9.76 -2.51 12.07
CA ASP A 150 -10.68 -3.60 12.40
C ASP A 150 -12.14 -3.22 12.17
N GLU A 151 -12.54 -1.99 12.45
CA GLU A 151 -13.86 -1.45 12.12
C GLU A 151 -14.12 -1.47 10.61
N CYS A 152 -13.16 -1.02 9.80
CA CYS A 152 -13.27 -1.08 8.33
C CYS A 152 -13.42 -2.53 7.84
N LYS A 153 -12.60 -3.46 8.35
CA LYS A 153 -12.68 -4.88 8.01
C LYS A 153 -14.04 -5.50 8.41
N ALA A 154 -14.51 -5.17 9.59
CA ALA A 154 -15.81 -5.65 10.10
C ALA A 154 -16.98 -5.10 9.27
N ASP A 155 -16.92 -3.82 8.86
CA ASP A 155 -17.94 -3.21 7.99
C ASP A 155 -17.98 -3.87 6.63
N LEU A 156 -16.82 -4.08 5.97
CA LEU A 156 -16.73 -4.80 4.70
C LEU A 156 -17.31 -6.22 4.80
N THR A 157 -16.90 -6.97 5.82
CA THR A 157 -17.42 -8.33 6.07
C THR A 157 -18.93 -8.33 6.29
N LYS A 158 -19.45 -7.39 7.08
CA LYS A 158 -20.88 -7.29 7.39
C LYS A 158 -21.70 -6.98 6.13
N ARG A 159 -21.23 -6.04 5.29
CA ARG A 159 -21.93 -5.65 4.06
C ARG A 159 -22.01 -6.79 3.05
N THR A 160 -20.99 -7.63 3.01
CA THR A 160 -20.90 -8.72 2.02
C THR A 160 -21.45 -10.06 2.53
N ALA A 161 -21.78 -10.17 3.82
CA ALA A 161 -22.25 -11.42 4.43
C ALA A 161 -23.51 -12.03 3.76
N GLU A 162 -24.40 -11.18 3.22
CA GLU A 162 -25.65 -11.58 2.58
C GLU A 162 -25.73 -11.11 1.11
N ALA A 163 -24.59 -10.65 0.54
CA ALA A 163 -24.57 -10.04 -0.80
C ALA A 163 -24.75 -11.03 -1.97
N GLY A 164 -24.79 -12.34 -1.69
CA GLY A 164 -24.91 -13.36 -2.71
C GLY A 164 -23.58 -13.78 -3.33
N GLU A 165 -23.65 -14.45 -4.47
CA GLU A 165 -22.47 -14.93 -5.19
C GLU A 165 -21.77 -13.77 -5.94
N SER A 166 -20.44 -13.67 -5.79
CA SER A 166 -19.65 -12.64 -6.45
C SER A 166 -19.56 -12.85 -7.96
N PRO A 167 -19.67 -11.81 -8.78
CA PRO A 167 -19.16 -11.85 -10.16
C PRO A 167 -17.68 -12.24 -10.17
N SER A 168 -17.22 -12.84 -11.26
CA SER A 168 -15.80 -13.13 -11.45
C SER A 168 -15.01 -11.85 -11.71
N CYS A 169 -13.87 -11.70 -11.04
CA CYS A 169 -13.06 -10.49 -11.07
C CYS A 169 -11.63 -10.77 -11.52
N TYR A 170 -11.05 -9.81 -12.19
CA TYR A 170 -9.64 -9.76 -12.54
C TYR A 170 -9.05 -8.42 -12.13
N THR A 171 -7.87 -8.42 -11.54
CA THR A 171 -7.06 -7.20 -11.38
C THR A 171 -5.84 -7.29 -12.29
N GLY A 172 -5.64 -6.29 -13.13
CA GLY A 172 -4.51 -6.23 -14.08
C GLY A 172 -3.76 -4.92 -13.98
N ALA A 173 -2.68 -4.80 -14.73
CA ALA A 173 -1.82 -3.62 -14.74
C ALA A 173 -1.27 -3.25 -13.36
N VAL A 174 -1.02 -4.26 -12.52
CA VAL A 174 -0.63 -4.03 -11.11
C VAL A 174 0.78 -3.48 -10.96
N THR A 175 1.10 -2.92 -9.80
CA THR A 175 2.44 -2.49 -9.43
C THR A 175 3.02 -3.44 -8.38
N PHE A 176 4.11 -4.12 -8.71
CA PHE A 176 4.86 -4.99 -7.79
C PHE A 176 6.33 -5.06 -8.22
N SER A 177 7.25 -4.55 -7.41
CA SER A 177 8.68 -4.42 -7.79
C SER A 177 8.91 -3.71 -9.14
N GLY A 178 7.93 -2.91 -9.58
CA GLY A 178 7.87 -2.24 -10.86
C GLY A 178 6.45 -2.10 -11.36
N ARG A 179 6.30 -1.50 -12.53
CA ARG A 179 5.03 -1.31 -13.23
C ARG A 179 4.83 -2.48 -14.20
N HIS A 180 3.59 -2.95 -14.31
CA HIS A 180 3.23 -4.06 -15.20
C HIS A 180 2.09 -3.67 -16.12
N GLY A 181 2.02 -4.33 -17.29
CA GLY A 181 0.93 -4.20 -18.24
C GLY A 181 -0.30 -5.00 -17.82
N PHE A 182 -1.23 -5.16 -18.72
CA PHE A 182 -2.54 -5.79 -18.49
C PHE A 182 -2.43 -7.18 -17.85
N CYS A 183 -1.41 -7.97 -18.20
CA CYS A 183 -1.23 -9.34 -17.74
C CYS A 183 -0.56 -9.48 -16.36
N GLY A 184 -0.01 -8.40 -15.79
CA GLY A 184 0.48 -8.41 -14.41
C GLY A 184 -0.68 -8.43 -13.41
N THR A 185 -0.76 -9.46 -12.56
CA THR A 185 -1.93 -9.72 -11.71
C THR A 185 -1.54 -10.26 -10.33
N TYR A 186 -2.54 -10.38 -9.46
CA TYR A 186 -2.40 -10.96 -8.13
C TYR A 186 -3.37 -12.13 -7.93
N ALA A 187 -2.87 -13.25 -7.45
CA ALA A 187 -3.67 -14.24 -6.72
C ALA A 187 -3.80 -13.81 -5.25
N ASN A 188 -4.84 -14.28 -4.57
CA ASN A 188 -5.14 -13.93 -3.18
C ASN A 188 -5.13 -12.41 -2.94
N PHE A 189 -5.66 -11.64 -3.89
CA PHE A 189 -5.62 -10.19 -3.86
C PHE A 189 -6.40 -9.63 -2.68
N GLY A 190 -5.72 -8.93 -1.77
CA GLY A 190 -6.28 -8.48 -0.50
C GLY A 190 -7.61 -7.74 -0.58
N PRO A 191 -7.77 -6.72 -1.45
CA PRO A 191 -9.06 -6.03 -1.63
C PRO A 191 -10.21 -6.94 -2.06
N PHE A 192 -9.92 -8.01 -2.83
CA PHE A 192 -10.92 -9.00 -3.23
C PHE A 192 -11.28 -9.94 -2.07
N LEU A 193 -10.27 -10.39 -1.33
CA LEU A 193 -10.49 -11.20 -0.12
C LEU A 193 -11.34 -10.49 0.93
N ALA A 194 -11.17 -9.16 1.08
CA ALA A 194 -11.90 -8.36 2.05
C ALA A 194 -13.43 -8.36 1.85
N VAL A 195 -13.88 -8.65 0.63
CA VAL A 195 -15.29 -8.63 0.23
C VAL A 195 -15.77 -9.97 -0.35
N ASN A 196 -15.01 -11.04 -0.15
CA ASN A 196 -15.28 -12.38 -0.70
C ASN A 196 -15.50 -12.40 -2.22
N ALA A 197 -14.74 -11.58 -2.95
CA ALA A 197 -14.81 -11.53 -4.41
C ALA A 197 -14.17 -12.79 -5.04
N LYS A 198 -14.75 -13.25 -6.15
CA LYS A 198 -14.23 -14.37 -6.93
C LYS A 198 -13.10 -13.89 -7.86
N ASN A 199 -11.85 -14.02 -7.42
CA ASN A 199 -10.68 -13.69 -8.23
C ASN A 199 -10.34 -14.83 -9.20
N VAL A 200 -10.37 -14.58 -10.50
CA VAL A 200 -10.05 -15.63 -11.51
C VAL A 200 -8.58 -16.05 -11.45
N ALA A 201 -7.69 -15.19 -11.00
CA ALA A 201 -6.27 -15.49 -10.85
C ALA A 201 -5.97 -16.57 -9.80
N ASP A 202 -6.87 -16.76 -8.82
CA ASP A 202 -6.73 -17.78 -7.76
C ASP A 202 -6.87 -19.20 -8.29
N GLU A 203 -7.36 -19.38 -9.54
CA GLU A 203 -7.51 -20.70 -10.15
C GLU A 203 -6.17 -21.35 -10.56
N ILE A 204 -5.16 -20.53 -10.81
CA ILE A 204 -3.88 -21.02 -11.35
C ILE A 204 -2.65 -20.69 -10.52
N SER A 205 -2.79 -19.89 -9.48
CA SER A 205 -1.64 -19.48 -8.67
C SER A 205 -2.01 -19.32 -7.19
N ASP A 206 -1.09 -19.78 -6.32
CA ASP A 206 -1.11 -19.55 -4.88
C ASP A 206 -0.16 -18.41 -4.48
N VAL A 207 0.68 -17.93 -5.40
CA VAL A 207 1.58 -16.81 -5.15
C VAL A 207 0.87 -15.49 -5.42
N ASN A 208 1.21 -14.49 -4.63
CA ASN A 208 0.53 -13.21 -4.66
C ASN A 208 0.61 -12.55 -6.04
N TYR A 209 1.81 -12.15 -6.48
CA TYR A 209 2.02 -11.55 -7.79
C TYR A 209 2.53 -12.58 -8.80
N PHE A 210 2.02 -12.53 -10.03
CA PHE A 210 2.55 -13.24 -11.18
C PHE A 210 2.15 -12.55 -12.50
N GLU A 211 2.88 -12.89 -13.56
CA GLU A 211 2.49 -12.57 -14.93
C GLU A 211 1.67 -13.73 -15.51
N THR A 212 0.48 -13.41 -16.00
CA THR A 212 -0.30 -14.29 -16.85
C THR A 212 -0.09 -13.95 -18.33
N ASP A 213 -0.85 -14.50 -19.21
CA ASP A 213 -0.87 -14.14 -20.62
C ASP A 213 -2.29 -13.78 -21.10
N PHE A 214 -2.36 -13.15 -22.27
CA PHE A 214 -3.61 -12.74 -22.86
C PHE A 214 -4.57 -13.90 -23.15
N GLU A 215 -4.07 -15.07 -23.51
CA GLU A 215 -4.89 -16.25 -23.82
C GLU A 215 -5.56 -16.76 -22.55
N GLN A 216 -4.83 -16.76 -21.44
CA GLN A 216 -5.38 -17.17 -20.15
C GLN A 216 -6.46 -16.21 -19.66
N VAL A 217 -6.30 -14.90 -19.82
CA VAL A 217 -7.35 -13.93 -19.44
C VAL A 217 -8.59 -14.09 -20.32
N LEU A 218 -8.45 -14.41 -21.61
CA LEU A 218 -9.58 -14.76 -22.49
C LEU A 218 -10.29 -16.04 -22.04
N VAL A 219 -9.55 -17.03 -21.55
CA VAL A 219 -10.14 -18.28 -21.01
C VAL A 219 -10.93 -18.00 -19.74
N TRP A 220 -10.44 -17.15 -18.86
CA TRP A 220 -11.17 -16.73 -17.66
C TRP A 220 -12.40 -15.89 -17.98
N ASP A 221 -12.32 -15.01 -18.97
CA ASP A 221 -13.35 -14.06 -19.40
C ASP A 221 -14.10 -13.44 -18.21
N PRO A 222 -13.39 -12.68 -17.34
CA PRO A 222 -13.96 -12.17 -16.09
C PRO A 222 -15.15 -11.23 -16.35
N ASP A 223 -16.10 -11.22 -15.42
CA ASP A 223 -17.26 -10.30 -15.47
C ASP A 223 -16.85 -8.86 -15.24
N ILE A 224 -15.82 -8.64 -14.42
CA ILE A 224 -15.33 -7.32 -13.99
C ILE A 224 -13.81 -7.28 -14.02
N ILE A 225 -13.26 -6.18 -14.53
CA ILE A 225 -11.82 -5.93 -14.61
C ILE A 225 -11.48 -4.64 -13.84
N PHE A 226 -10.47 -4.72 -12.96
CA PHE A 226 -9.87 -3.57 -12.30
C PHE A 226 -8.45 -3.35 -12.81
N LEU A 227 -8.08 -2.10 -13.13
CA LEU A 227 -6.76 -1.74 -13.64
C LEU A 227 -6.16 -0.60 -12.82
N ASP A 228 -4.85 -0.67 -12.54
CA ASP A 228 -4.14 0.46 -11.89
C ASP A 228 -4.07 1.64 -12.87
N PRO A 229 -4.74 2.77 -12.57
CA PRO A 229 -4.73 3.95 -13.43
C PRO A 229 -3.32 4.52 -13.64
N GLY A 230 -2.41 4.26 -12.72
CA GLY A 230 -1.03 4.69 -12.83
C GLY A 230 -0.18 3.89 -13.84
N ASN A 231 -0.70 2.80 -14.42
CA ASN A 231 -0.01 1.96 -15.41
C ASN A 231 -0.76 1.93 -16.77
N MET A 232 -1.72 2.85 -16.96
CA MET A 232 -2.58 2.87 -18.15
C MET A 232 -1.84 3.21 -19.46
N ASP A 233 -0.68 3.83 -19.41
CA ASP A 233 0.18 4.01 -20.58
C ASP A 233 0.58 2.65 -21.18
N MET A 234 1.01 1.69 -20.35
CA MET A 234 1.36 0.34 -20.77
C MET A 234 0.14 -0.38 -21.37
N VAL A 235 -1.01 -0.35 -20.67
CA VAL A 235 -2.25 -0.96 -21.16
C VAL A 235 -2.74 -0.32 -22.47
N SER A 236 -2.54 0.99 -22.62
CA SER A 236 -2.91 1.71 -23.86
C SER A 236 -2.05 1.30 -25.04
N GLU A 237 -0.75 1.07 -24.83
CA GLU A 237 0.16 0.56 -25.86
C GLU A 237 -0.20 -0.88 -26.25
N GLU A 238 -0.53 -1.75 -25.28
CA GLU A 238 -1.01 -3.12 -25.52
C GLU A 238 -2.34 -3.11 -26.27
N TYR A 239 -3.27 -2.24 -25.89
CA TYR A 239 -4.55 -2.06 -26.58
C TYR A 239 -4.34 -1.61 -28.03
N ALA A 240 -3.48 -0.61 -28.26
CA ALA A 240 -3.19 -0.13 -29.61
C ALA A 240 -2.57 -1.22 -30.51
N SER A 241 -1.79 -2.12 -29.91
CA SER A 241 -1.12 -3.24 -30.62
C SER A 241 -2.10 -4.37 -30.95
N ASN A 242 -3.10 -4.62 -30.09
CA ASN A 242 -4.06 -5.70 -30.29
C ASN A 242 -5.47 -5.35 -29.77
N PRO A 243 -6.17 -4.40 -30.40
CA PRO A 243 -7.48 -3.95 -29.91
C PRO A 243 -8.54 -5.05 -29.94
N GLN A 244 -8.45 -6.01 -30.87
CA GLN A 244 -9.43 -7.09 -31.00
C GLN A 244 -9.41 -8.04 -29.81
N TYR A 245 -8.24 -8.24 -29.21
CA TYR A 245 -8.11 -9.01 -27.99
C TYR A 245 -8.96 -8.41 -26.86
N PHE A 246 -8.74 -7.15 -26.53
CA PHE A 246 -9.49 -6.48 -25.47
C PHE A 246 -11.00 -6.41 -25.76
N GLN A 247 -11.35 -6.16 -27.03
CA GLN A 247 -12.77 -6.12 -27.48
C GLN A 247 -13.45 -7.50 -27.41
N SER A 248 -12.70 -8.59 -27.29
CA SER A 248 -13.26 -9.94 -27.12
C SER A 248 -13.69 -10.23 -25.68
N LEU A 249 -13.14 -9.50 -24.70
CA LEU A 249 -13.47 -9.67 -23.28
C LEU A 249 -14.88 -9.14 -22.99
N ARG A 250 -15.69 -9.96 -22.31
CA ARG A 250 -17.07 -9.60 -21.96
C ARG A 250 -17.11 -8.34 -21.08
N ALA A 251 -16.24 -8.24 -20.07
CA ALA A 251 -16.15 -7.05 -19.23
C ALA A 251 -15.91 -5.75 -20.04
N VAL A 252 -15.10 -5.81 -21.09
CA VAL A 252 -14.86 -4.66 -21.99
C VAL A 252 -16.09 -4.33 -22.82
N GLN A 253 -16.77 -5.34 -23.39
CA GLN A 253 -17.99 -5.17 -24.19
C GLN A 253 -19.13 -4.56 -23.40
N GLU A 254 -19.28 -4.96 -22.14
CA GLU A 254 -20.33 -4.50 -21.22
C GLU A 254 -19.96 -3.21 -20.48
N GLY A 255 -18.72 -2.73 -20.62
CA GLY A 255 -18.22 -1.55 -19.94
C GLY A 255 -17.99 -1.77 -18.44
N ASN A 256 -17.64 -2.99 -18.03
CA ASN A 256 -17.35 -3.37 -16.67
C ASN A 256 -15.84 -3.35 -16.37
N VAL A 257 -15.17 -2.31 -16.84
CA VAL A 257 -13.76 -2.03 -16.55
C VAL A 257 -13.68 -0.81 -15.65
N TYR A 258 -12.88 -0.91 -14.59
CA TYR A 258 -12.77 0.09 -13.55
C TYR A 258 -11.32 0.39 -13.22
N THR A 259 -11.04 1.61 -12.78
CA THR A 259 -9.73 1.94 -12.20
C THR A 259 -9.69 1.54 -10.74
N MET A 260 -8.52 1.10 -10.28
CA MET A 260 -8.22 0.83 -8.87
C MET A 260 -6.73 1.11 -8.63
N PRO A 261 -6.39 2.23 -7.96
CA PRO A 261 -5.01 2.59 -7.68
C PRO A 261 -4.24 1.49 -6.95
N SER A 262 -3.00 1.24 -7.36
CA SER A 262 -2.15 0.27 -6.65
C SER A 262 -1.90 0.73 -5.21
N PHE A 263 -2.03 -0.19 -4.27
CA PHE A 263 -1.66 0.04 -2.87
C PHE A 263 -0.20 -0.30 -2.58
N ASN A 264 0.57 -0.77 -3.56
CA ASN A 264 1.94 -1.20 -3.36
C ASN A 264 2.93 -0.16 -3.93
N SER A 265 3.49 0.66 -3.04
CA SER A 265 4.53 1.64 -3.37
C SER A 265 5.39 1.89 -2.13
N ALA A 266 6.67 1.48 -2.16
CA ALA A 266 7.56 1.47 -0.98
C ALA A 266 6.88 0.79 0.23
N SER A 267 6.60 -0.51 0.12
CA SER A 267 5.71 -1.31 0.97
C SER A 267 4.22 -0.96 0.77
N THR A 268 3.34 -1.56 1.56
CA THR A 268 1.89 -1.44 1.41
C THR A 268 1.37 -0.10 1.94
N ASN A 269 0.70 0.69 1.10
CA ASN A 269 -0.14 1.80 1.54
C ASN A 269 -1.43 1.23 2.15
N ILE A 270 -1.53 1.22 3.46
CA ILE A 270 -2.70 0.66 4.16
C ILE A 270 -3.96 1.49 3.85
N THR A 271 -3.83 2.80 3.69
CA THR A 271 -4.88 3.69 3.24
C THR A 271 -5.53 3.21 1.94
N TYR A 272 -4.70 2.97 0.92
CA TYR A 272 -5.18 2.52 -0.40
C TYR A 272 -5.70 1.08 -0.35
N CYS A 273 -5.09 0.22 0.46
CA CYS A 273 -5.57 -1.14 0.65
C CYS A 273 -7.02 -1.15 1.19
N LEU A 274 -7.32 -0.33 2.21
CA LEU A 274 -8.67 -0.17 2.75
C LEU A 274 -9.63 0.43 1.72
N MET A 275 -9.23 1.52 1.05
CA MET A 275 -10.02 2.18 0.00
C MET A 275 -10.36 1.21 -1.13
N ASN A 276 -9.40 0.40 -1.59
CA ASN A 276 -9.61 -0.62 -2.62
C ASN A 276 -10.61 -1.69 -2.18
N GLY A 277 -10.60 -2.10 -0.90
CA GLY A 277 -11.61 -3.01 -0.35
C GLY A 277 -13.02 -2.44 -0.46
N TYR A 278 -13.23 -1.19 -0.06
CA TYR A 278 -14.52 -0.50 -0.20
C TYR A 278 -14.91 -0.33 -1.67
N TRP A 279 -13.99 0.10 -2.54
CA TRP A 279 -14.26 0.25 -3.96
C TRP A 279 -14.65 -1.06 -4.62
N THR A 280 -13.94 -2.14 -4.31
CA THR A 280 -14.32 -3.47 -4.80
C THR A 280 -15.75 -3.83 -4.37
N GLY A 281 -16.09 -3.60 -3.10
CA GLY A 281 -17.44 -3.83 -2.60
C GLY A 281 -18.51 -3.01 -3.33
N MET A 282 -18.27 -1.71 -3.55
CA MET A 282 -19.18 -0.82 -4.27
C MET A 282 -19.44 -1.26 -5.71
N VAL A 283 -18.39 -1.79 -6.39
CA VAL A 283 -18.53 -2.27 -7.76
C VAL A 283 -19.24 -3.62 -7.84
N LEU A 284 -18.90 -4.55 -6.96
CA LEU A 284 -19.42 -5.92 -7.01
C LEU A 284 -20.81 -6.05 -6.39
N TYR A 285 -21.11 -5.27 -5.36
CA TYR A 285 -22.33 -5.37 -4.56
C TYR A 285 -22.98 -4.00 -4.35
N PRO A 286 -23.39 -3.30 -5.44
CA PRO A 286 -23.82 -1.90 -5.38
C PRO A 286 -24.99 -1.67 -4.41
N GLU A 287 -25.88 -2.66 -4.22
CA GLU A 287 -26.99 -2.53 -3.27
C GLU A 287 -26.52 -2.51 -1.82
N ALA A 288 -25.54 -3.36 -1.47
CA ALA A 288 -24.99 -3.44 -0.13
C ALA A 288 -24.11 -2.24 0.28
N PHE A 289 -23.65 -1.48 -0.71
CA PHE A 289 -22.81 -0.28 -0.54
C PHE A 289 -23.51 1.00 -0.99
N SER A 290 -24.83 0.98 -1.25
CA SER A 290 -25.60 2.10 -1.82
C SER A 290 -25.65 3.35 -0.93
N ASP A 291 -25.35 3.22 0.36
CA ASP A 291 -25.24 4.30 1.33
C ASP A 291 -23.86 4.99 1.35
N LEU A 292 -22.88 4.47 0.60
CA LEU A 292 -21.51 4.98 0.58
C LEU A 292 -21.21 5.72 -0.74
N ASP A 293 -20.33 6.70 -0.59
CA ASP A 293 -19.69 7.42 -1.68
C ASP A 293 -18.17 7.26 -1.53
N MET A 294 -17.45 7.03 -2.64
CA MET A 294 -16.02 6.76 -2.60
C MET A 294 -15.20 7.97 -2.13
N GLU A 295 -15.63 9.18 -2.44
CA GLU A 295 -14.97 10.41 -1.97
C GLU A 295 -15.07 10.52 -0.45
N ALA A 296 -16.24 10.26 0.13
CA ALA A 296 -16.44 10.26 1.59
C ALA A 296 -15.66 9.13 2.28
N VAL A 297 -15.57 7.95 1.67
CA VAL A 297 -14.75 6.84 2.18
C VAL A 297 -13.28 7.21 2.18
N ALA A 298 -12.79 7.80 1.08
CA ALA A 298 -11.40 8.24 0.95
C ALA A 298 -11.07 9.33 1.99
N GLU A 299 -11.91 10.36 2.12
CA GLU A 299 -11.75 11.42 3.12
C GLU A 299 -11.63 10.83 4.53
N LYS A 300 -12.55 9.93 4.91
CA LYS A 300 -12.56 9.30 6.23
C LYS A 300 -11.26 8.54 6.49
N ILE A 301 -10.80 7.72 5.54
CA ILE A 301 -9.61 6.87 5.71
C ILE A 301 -8.34 7.73 5.73
N LEU A 302 -8.17 8.63 4.75
CA LEU A 302 -6.97 9.44 4.61
C LEU A 302 -6.80 10.40 5.79
N THR A 303 -7.88 11.09 6.19
CA THR A 303 -7.86 12.00 7.32
C THR A 303 -7.57 11.28 8.63
N PHE A 304 -8.19 10.12 8.88
CA PHE A 304 -7.92 9.36 10.10
C PHE A 304 -6.47 8.85 10.16
N MET A 305 -5.97 8.30 9.05
CA MET A 305 -4.65 7.65 9.00
C MET A 305 -3.49 8.65 8.99
N LEU A 306 -3.64 9.74 8.24
CA LEU A 306 -2.55 10.68 7.92
C LEU A 306 -2.83 12.14 8.34
N GLY A 307 -4.05 12.46 8.77
CA GLY A 307 -4.44 13.81 9.17
C GLY A 307 -4.87 14.72 8.02
N GLU A 308 -4.84 14.26 6.77
CA GLU A 308 -5.14 15.07 5.59
C GLU A 308 -5.93 14.28 4.55
N ASN A 309 -6.95 14.92 3.95
CA ASN A 309 -7.66 14.40 2.79
C ASN A 309 -6.99 14.89 1.51
N PHE A 310 -6.18 14.06 0.89
CA PHE A 310 -5.54 14.34 -0.41
C PHE A 310 -6.16 13.56 -1.59
N TYR A 311 -7.36 13.04 -1.42
CA TYR A 311 -8.06 12.34 -2.51
C TYR A 311 -8.27 13.23 -3.75
N PRO A 312 -8.58 14.53 -3.63
CA PRO A 312 -8.62 15.43 -4.79
C PRO A 312 -7.30 15.45 -5.57
N ASP A 313 -6.15 15.48 -4.87
CA ASP A 313 -4.83 15.46 -5.51
C ASP A 313 -4.57 14.12 -6.22
N MET A 314 -5.06 13.00 -5.65
CA MET A 314 -5.01 11.70 -6.33
C MET A 314 -5.75 11.75 -7.66
N VAL A 315 -6.98 12.29 -7.67
CA VAL A 315 -7.80 12.43 -8.87
C VAL A 315 -7.12 13.32 -9.90
N ASP A 316 -6.59 14.46 -9.49
CA ASP A 316 -5.88 15.43 -10.36
C ASP A 316 -4.61 14.81 -10.99
N GLN A 317 -3.96 13.86 -10.30
CA GLN A 317 -2.82 13.09 -10.83
C GLN A 317 -3.23 11.81 -11.57
N GLY A 318 -4.52 11.60 -11.82
CA GLY A 318 -5.03 10.45 -12.56
C GLY A 318 -5.16 9.16 -11.75
N LEU A 319 -4.96 9.20 -10.43
CA LEU A 319 -5.20 8.06 -9.53
C LEU A 319 -6.60 8.15 -8.93
N TYR A 320 -7.59 7.68 -9.64
CA TYR A 320 -9.00 7.79 -9.25
C TYR A 320 -9.71 6.43 -9.23
N TYR A 321 -10.85 6.38 -8.57
CA TYR A 321 -11.79 5.27 -8.55
C TYR A 321 -12.96 5.59 -9.48
N GLY A 322 -13.12 4.83 -10.56
CA GLY A 322 -14.16 5.10 -11.54
C GLY A 322 -14.24 4.10 -12.67
N LYS A 323 -15.23 4.26 -13.53
CA LYS A 323 -15.33 3.50 -14.78
C LYS A 323 -14.25 3.93 -15.77
N LEU A 324 -13.74 2.95 -16.50
CA LEU A 324 -12.73 3.12 -17.52
C LEU A 324 -13.25 2.62 -18.87
N THR A 325 -12.95 3.37 -19.94
CA THR A 325 -13.18 2.91 -21.31
C THR A 325 -11.85 2.75 -22.01
N LEU A 326 -11.47 1.50 -22.30
CA LEU A 326 -10.22 1.22 -23.02
C LEU A 326 -10.29 1.75 -24.46
N GLY A 327 -9.18 2.34 -24.93
CA GLY A 327 -9.05 2.87 -26.29
C GLY A 327 -9.64 4.27 -26.49
N LYS A 328 -10.02 4.95 -25.44
CA LYS A 328 -10.48 6.36 -25.51
C LYS A 328 -9.49 7.29 -24.86
#